data_02fc88a2d896c5546ed3344bd1a682de
#
_entry.id   02fc88a2d896c5546ed3344bd1a682de
#
_cell.length_a   1.000
_cell.length_b   1.000
_cell.length_c   1.000
_cell.angle_alpha   90.00
_cell.angle_beta   90.00
_cell.angle_gamma   90.00
#
_symmetry.space_group_name_H-M   'P 1'
#
loop_
_entity.id
_entity.type
_entity.pdbx_description
1 polymer ?
#
loop_
_entity_poly.entity_id
_entity_poly.type
_entity_poly.pdbx_seq_one_letter_code
_entity_poly.pdbx_strand_id
1 'polypeptide(L)'
;MKKNPIDEARRYVRNAHDVLNNNTKLNVETGMYEDSKYVRAAGNYLWHGVLIALDAVFHVREDRRTRVHIDDYLEAMSNRDKKLLDWVDSGYMVMHLYMNYDGIKDKKVCSRGFHLAEQIIDRCESMLPKAS
;
A
#
# COMPACT_ATOMS: atom_id res chain seq x y z
N MET A 1 0.99 25.12 -5.53
CA MET A 1 2.03 24.06 -5.66
C MET A 1 1.40 22.70 -5.69
N LYS A 2 1.64 21.93 -6.73
CA LYS A 2 1.16 20.56 -6.80
C LYS A 2 1.94 19.67 -5.84
N LYS A 3 1.23 18.90 -5.03
CA LYS A 3 1.88 17.89 -4.19
C LYS A 3 2.51 16.81 -5.07
N ASN A 4 3.72 16.42 -4.72
CA ASN A 4 4.36 15.28 -5.35
C ASN A 4 3.61 14.02 -4.91
N PRO A 5 3.04 13.23 -5.86
CA PRO A 5 2.26 12.05 -5.49
C PRO A 5 3.08 10.98 -4.76
N ILE A 6 4.37 10.88 -5.04
CA ILE A 6 5.23 9.92 -4.32
C ILE A 6 5.41 10.35 -2.86
N ASP A 7 5.62 11.64 -2.61
CA ASP A 7 5.70 12.15 -1.23
C ASP A 7 4.40 11.92 -0.48
N GLU A 8 3.28 12.10 -1.15
CA GLU A 8 1.95 11.83 -0.56
C GLU A 8 1.78 10.34 -0.25
N ALA A 9 2.17 9.46 -1.16
CA ALA A 9 2.14 8.01 -0.93
C ALA A 9 2.98 7.63 0.29
N ARG A 10 4.18 8.19 0.42
CA ARG A 10 5.05 7.93 1.57
C ARG A 10 4.47 8.47 2.88
N ARG A 11 3.74 9.58 2.81
CA ARG A 11 3.04 10.12 3.98
C ARG A 11 1.99 9.13 4.49
N TYR A 12 1.27 8.47 3.61
CA TYR A 12 0.32 7.42 3.98
C TYR A 12 1.02 6.24 4.66
N VAL A 13 2.19 5.85 4.18
CA VAL A 13 2.98 4.78 4.83
C VAL A 13 3.41 5.21 6.25
N ARG A 14 3.86 6.45 6.42
CA ARG A 14 4.20 6.98 7.76
C ARG A 14 2.98 6.98 8.68
N ASN A 15 1.81 7.38 8.16
CA ASN A 15 0.57 7.34 8.94
C ASN A 15 0.22 5.91 9.38
N ALA A 16 0.47 4.92 8.53
CA ALA A 16 0.28 3.52 8.87
C ALA A 16 1.20 3.08 9.99
N HIS A 17 2.49 3.45 9.94
CA HIS A 17 3.44 3.18 11.03
C HIS A 17 2.98 3.81 12.33
N ASP A 18 2.58 5.08 12.28
CA ASP A 18 2.19 5.84 13.46
C ASP A 18 0.95 5.25 14.13
N VAL A 19 -0.08 4.92 13.34
CA VAL A 19 -1.31 4.37 13.90
C VAL A 19 -1.07 3.02 14.56
N LEU A 20 -0.23 2.20 13.96
CA LEU A 20 0.07 0.87 14.49
C LEU A 20 0.97 0.95 15.73
N ASN A 21 2.01 1.77 15.69
CA ASN A 21 2.99 1.84 16.78
C ASN A 21 2.51 2.65 17.99
N ASN A 22 1.68 3.66 17.78
CA ASN A 22 1.26 4.55 18.85
C ASN A 22 -0.04 4.12 19.54
N ASN A 23 -0.86 3.29 18.91
CA ASN A 23 -2.19 2.98 19.42
C ASN A 23 -2.38 1.52 19.85
N THR A 24 -1.48 0.64 19.49
CA THR A 24 -1.54 -0.76 19.92
C THR A 24 -0.15 -1.25 20.31
N LYS A 25 -0.11 -2.35 21.05
CA LYS A 25 1.14 -2.97 21.48
C LYS A 25 1.34 -4.30 20.79
N LEU A 26 2.59 -4.60 20.51
CA LEU A 26 2.98 -5.92 20.03
C LEU A 26 3.30 -6.82 21.22
N ASN A 27 2.63 -7.95 21.31
CA ASN A 27 2.98 -8.98 22.26
C ASN A 27 4.16 -9.79 21.70
N VAL A 28 5.33 -9.65 22.32
CA VAL A 28 6.58 -10.24 21.82
C VAL A 28 6.55 -11.76 21.88
N GLU A 29 5.84 -12.32 22.87
CA GLU A 29 5.74 -13.77 23.05
C GLU A 29 4.89 -14.44 21.99
N THR A 30 3.77 -13.82 21.62
CA THR A 30 2.85 -14.38 20.61
C THR A 30 3.14 -13.89 19.20
N GLY A 31 3.87 -12.77 19.05
CA GLY A 31 4.08 -12.13 17.76
C GLY A 31 2.82 -11.46 17.21
N MET A 32 1.85 -11.17 18.07
CA MET A 32 0.56 -10.60 17.68
C MET A 32 0.38 -9.21 18.27
N TYR A 33 -0.15 -8.28 17.47
CA TYR A 33 -0.63 -7.00 17.99
C TYR A 33 -1.87 -7.22 18.84
N GLU A 34 -2.08 -6.37 19.85
CA GLU A 34 -3.19 -6.53 20.77
C GLU A 34 -4.54 -6.18 20.16
N ASP A 35 -4.59 -5.18 19.27
CA ASP A 35 -5.85 -4.64 18.77
C ASP A 35 -5.90 -4.62 17.24
N SER A 36 -6.81 -5.43 16.69
CA SER A 36 -7.01 -5.55 15.24
C SER A 36 -7.49 -4.25 14.59
N LYS A 37 -8.15 -3.36 15.35
CA LYS A 37 -8.63 -2.07 14.85
C LYS A 37 -7.52 -1.26 14.22
N TYR A 38 -6.36 -1.24 14.85
CA TYR A 38 -5.22 -0.44 14.37
C TYR A 38 -4.46 -1.15 13.24
N VAL A 39 -4.51 -2.48 13.20
CA VAL A 39 -4.02 -3.23 12.03
C VAL A 39 -4.87 -2.90 10.81
N ARG A 40 -6.19 -2.86 10.97
CA ARG A 40 -7.11 -2.49 9.88
C ARG A 40 -6.83 -1.08 9.38
N ALA A 41 -6.65 -0.14 10.28
CA ALA A 41 -6.33 1.25 9.92
C ALA A 41 -5.00 1.34 9.17
N ALA A 42 -3.98 0.65 9.65
CA ALA A 42 -2.66 0.63 9.00
C ALA A 42 -2.76 0.06 7.59
N GLY A 43 -3.47 -1.06 7.41
CA GLY A 43 -3.67 -1.67 6.09
C GLY A 43 -4.36 -0.74 5.12
N ASN A 44 -5.36 -0.01 5.60
CA ASN A 44 -6.06 0.99 4.81
C ASN A 44 -5.12 2.10 4.33
N TYR A 45 -4.31 2.66 5.22
CA TYR A 45 -3.33 3.68 4.86
C TYR A 45 -2.32 3.16 3.85
N LEU A 46 -1.77 1.96 4.07
CA LEU A 46 -0.77 1.37 3.17
C LEU A 46 -1.34 1.19 1.76
N TRP A 47 -2.53 0.62 1.67
CA TRP A 47 -3.15 0.36 0.37
C TRP A 47 -3.46 1.66 -0.38
N HIS A 48 -3.97 2.68 0.31
CA HIS A 48 -4.21 3.99 -0.29
C HIS A 48 -2.91 4.63 -0.78
N GLY A 49 -1.83 4.52 -0.02
CA GLY A 49 -0.52 5.01 -0.45
C GLY A 49 -0.05 4.33 -1.73
N VAL A 50 -0.21 3.02 -1.81
CA VAL A 50 0.12 2.25 -3.02
C VAL A 50 -0.70 2.72 -4.22
N LEU A 51 -2.01 2.91 -4.04
CA LEU A 51 -2.88 3.37 -5.13
C LEU A 51 -2.50 4.76 -5.62
N ILE A 52 -2.12 5.67 -4.73
CA ILE A 52 -1.65 7.01 -5.09
C ILE A 52 -0.41 6.91 -5.99
N ALA A 53 0.56 6.07 -5.62
CA ALA A 53 1.78 5.87 -6.40
C ALA A 53 1.49 5.23 -7.76
N LEU A 54 0.62 4.24 -7.81
CA LEU A 54 0.24 3.58 -9.06
C LEU A 54 -0.50 4.52 -10.01
N ASP A 55 -1.39 5.35 -9.48
CA ASP A 55 -2.12 6.34 -10.29
C ASP A 55 -1.18 7.40 -10.87
N ALA A 56 -0.11 7.73 -10.17
CA ALA A 56 0.89 8.69 -10.68
C ALA A 56 1.59 8.16 -11.94
N VAL A 57 1.76 6.85 -12.06
CA VAL A 57 2.44 6.21 -13.20
C VAL A 57 1.45 5.78 -14.28
N PHE A 58 0.36 5.13 -13.90
CA PHE A 58 -0.53 4.44 -14.83
C PHE A 58 -1.83 5.18 -15.13
N HIS A 59 -2.16 6.21 -14.35
CA HIS A 59 -3.34 7.08 -14.54
C HIS A 59 -4.67 6.31 -14.64
N VAL A 60 -4.81 5.22 -13.91
CA VAL A 60 -5.99 4.35 -14.00
C VAL A 60 -7.27 5.08 -13.59
N ARG A 61 -7.21 5.86 -12.48
CA ARG A 61 -8.36 6.62 -11.99
C ARG A 61 -8.78 7.74 -12.91
N GLU A 62 -7.84 8.41 -13.53
CA GLU A 62 -8.10 9.54 -14.42
C GLU A 62 -8.86 9.13 -15.66
N ASP A 63 -8.65 7.90 -16.12
CA ASP A 63 -9.24 7.35 -17.33
C ASP A 63 -10.58 6.66 -17.10
N ARG A 64 -11.07 6.64 -15.85
CA ARG A 64 -12.29 5.91 -15.48
C ARG A 64 -13.36 6.82 -14.91
N ARG A 65 -14.58 6.67 -15.42
CA ARG A 65 -15.78 7.37 -14.91
C ARG A 65 -16.51 6.55 -13.85
N THR A 66 -16.22 5.24 -13.77
CA THR A 66 -16.84 4.33 -12.83
C THR A 66 -15.83 3.88 -11.77
N ARG A 67 -16.32 3.15 -10.78
CA ARG A 67 -15.47 2.64 -9.69
C ARG A 67 -14.31 1.83 -10.24
N VAL A 68 -13.09 2.14 -9.77
CA VAL A 68 -11.87 1.44 -10.15
C VAL A 68 -11.70 0.19 -9.28
N HIS A 69 -11.38 -0.93 -9.91
CA HIS A 69 -11.11 -2.21 -9.25
C HIS A 69 -9.64 -2.58 -9.36
N ILE A 70 -9.18 -3.50 -8.50
CA ILE A 70 -7.80 -3.99 -8.54
C ILE A 70 -7.42 -4.52 -9.93
N ASP A 71 -8.34 -5.17 -10.61
CA ASP A 71 -8.09 -5.72 -11.94
C ASP A 71 -7.70 -4.64 -12.96
N ASP A 72 -8.21 -3.42 -12.79
CA ASP A 72 -7.86 -2.30 -13.66
C ASP A 72 -6.38 -1.93 -13.55
N TYR A 73 -5.84 -1.98 -12.32
CA TYR A 73 -4.42 -1.74 -12.08
C TYR A 73 -3.56 -2.87 -12.60
N LEU A 74 -3.97 -4.13 -12.36
CA LEU A 74 -3.23 -5.29 -12.82
C LEU A 74 -3.18 -5.34 -14.36
N GLU A 75 -4.27 -5.01 -15.02
CA GLU A 75 -4.33 -4.91 -16.47
C GLU A 75 -3.37 -3.83 -17.01
N ALA A 76 -3.35 -2.66 -16.37
CA ALA A 76 -2.47 -1.57 -16.77
C ALA A 76 -0.98 -1.93 -16.69
N MET A 77 -0.62 -2.81 -15.77
CA MET A 77 0.76 -3.25 -15.56
C MET A 77 1.17 -4.49 -16.36
N SER A 78 0.20 -5.29 -16.83
CA SER A 78 0.44 -6.64 -17.34
C SER A 78 1.49 -6.74 -18.43
N ASN A 79 1.61 -5.74 -19.30
CA ASN A 79 2.58 -5.74 -20.41
C ASN A 79 3.74 -4.77 -20.18
N ARG A 80 3.80 -4.11 -19.01
CA ARG A 80 4.79 -3.07 -18.75
C ARG A 80 5.79 -3.45 -17.68
N ASP A 81 5.34 -4.11 -16.61
CA ASP A 81 6.20 -4.43 -15.47
C ASP A 81 5.63 -5.62 -14.70
N LYS A 82 6.12 -6.80 -15.02
CA LYS A 82 5.68 -8.06 -14.39
C LYS A 82 6.02 -8.13 -12.91
N LYS A 83 7.15 -7.60 -12.52
CA LYS A 83 7.60 -7.62 -11.14
C LYS A 83 6.71 -6.73 -10.27
N LEU A 84 6.40 -5.54 -10.78
CA LEU A 84 5.45 -4.63 -10.13
C LEU A 84 4.07 -5.26 -10.05
N LEU A 85 3.62 -5.93 -11.11
CA LEU A 85 2.34 -6.64 -11.13
C LEU A 85 2.25 -7.65 -9.98
N ASP A 86 3.30 -8.46 -9.81
CA ASP A 86 3.33 -9.48 -8.75
C ASP A 86 3.32 -8.84 -7.35
N TRP A 87 4.05 -7.74 -7.18
CA TRP A 87 4.06 -7.02 -5.91
C TRP A 87 2.70 -6.40 -5.59
N VAL A 88 2.02 -5.84 -6.59
CA VAL A 88 0.71 -5.22 -6.40
C VAL A 88 -0.34 -6.30 -6.09
N ASP A 89 -0.30 -7.42 -6.78
CA ASP A 89 -1.19 -8.55 -6.51
C ASP A 89 -1.01 -9.06 -5.07
N SER A 90 0.24 -9.28 -4.65
CA SER A 90 0.55 -9.66 -3.27
C SER A 90 0.15 -8.57 -2.27
N GLY A 91 0.38 -7.32 -2.62
CA GLY A 91 0.02 -6.17 -1.78
C GLY A 91 -1.47 -6.05 -1.56
N TYR A 92 -2.26 -6.28 -2.59
CA TYR A 92 -3.72 -6.32 -2.47
C TYR A 92 -4.15 -7.35 -1.43
N MET A 93 -3.61 -8.57 -1.51
CA MET A 93 -3.92 -9.64 -0.55
C MET A 93 -3.52 -9.26 0.87
N VAL A 94 -2.29 -8.76 1.05
CA VAL A 94 -1.75 -8.51 2.39
C VAL A 94 -2.31 -7.22 2.99
N MET A 95 -2.22 -6.11 2.28
CA MET A 95 -2.62 -4.81 2.81
C MET A 95 -4.13 -4.62 2.85
N HIS A 96 -4.80 -4.94 1.75
CA HIS A 96 -6.23 -4.66 1.63
C HIS A 96 -7.09 -5.75 2.26
N LEU A 97 -6.78 -7.01 2.02
CA LEU A 97 -7.60 -8.11 2.54
C LEU A 97 -7.17 -8.54 3.95
N TYR A 98 -5.92 -8.97 4.13
CA TYR A 98 -5.48 -9.51 5.43
C TYR A 98 -5.42 -8.44 6.53
N MET A 99 -4.82 -7.29 6.25
CA MET A 99 -4.72 -6.23 7.26
C MET A 99 -6.01 -5.41 7.37
N ASN A 100 -6.40 -4.74 6.30
CA ASN A 100 -7.53 -3.79 6.35
C ASN A 100 -8.87 -4.50 6.54
N TYR A 101 -9.14 -5.54 5.77
CA TYR A 101 -10.44 -6.22 5.81
C TYR A 101 -10.55 -7.18 7.00
N ASP A 102 -9.59 -8.07 7.16
CA ASP A 102 -9.62 -9.14 8.17
C ASP A 102 -8.99 -8.73 9.51
N GLY A 103 -8.16 -7.70 9.53
CA GLY A 103 -7.49 -7.24 10.76
C GLY A 103 -6.57 -8.29 11.37
N ILE A 104 -5.84 -9.03 10.54
CA ILE A 104 -4.92 -10.08 11.00
C ILE A 104 -3.81 -9.45 11.82
N LYS A 105 -3.69 -9.85 13.09
CA LYS A 105 -2.80 -9.23 14.07
C LYS A 105 -1.35 -9.73 14.03
N ASP A 106 -1.04 -10.68 13.16
CA ASP A 106 0.30 -11.27 13.06
C ASP A 106 1.30 -10.23 12.57
N LYS A 107 2.38 -10.03 13.36
CA LYS A 107 3.46 -9.09 13.03
C LYS A 107 4.09 -9.40 11.66
N LYS A 108 4.24 -10.66 11.30
CA LYS A 108 4.85 -11.06 10.04
C LYS A 108 4.02 -10.60 8.85
N VAL A 109 2.70 -10.73 8.96
CA VAL A 109 1.77 -10.26 7.93
C VAL A 109 1.86 -8.74 7.80
N CYS A 110 1.82 -8.02 8.92
CA CYS A 110 1.91 -6.55 8.91
C CYS A 110 3.24 -6.08 8.35
N SER A 111 4.36 -6.68 8.75
CA SER A 111 5.70 -6.33 8.23
C SER A 111 5.78 -6.55 6.73
N ARG A 112 5.19 -7.62 6.22
CA ARG A 112 5.13 -7.88 4.78
C ARG A 112 4.34 -6.80 4.06
N GLY A 113 3.22 -6.35 4.65
CA GLY A 113 2.43 -5.25 4.09
C GLY A 113 3.22 -3.96 3.94
N PHE A 114 3.94 -3.57 4.99
CA PHE A 114 4.82 -2.39 4.96
C PHE A 114 5.91 -2.53 3.90
N HIS A 115 6.55 -3.68 3.85
CA HIS A 115 7.63 -3.95 2.90
C HIS A 115 7.13 -3.88 1.45
N LEU A 116 6.00 -4.50 1.15
CA LEU A 116 5.39 -4.46 -0.18
C LEU A 116 5.02 -3.04 -0.58
N ALA A 117 4.42 -2.26 0.34
CA ALA A 117 4.07 -0.87 0.07
C ALA A 117 5.31 -0.05 -0.31
N GLU A 118 6.39 -0.19 0.44
CA GLU A 118 7.64 0.53 0.18
C GLU A 118 8.25 0.12 -1.15
N GLN A 119 8.29 -1.18 -1.46
CA GLN A 119 8.80 -1.68 -2.75
C GLN A 119 8.01 -1.12 -3.93
N ILE A 120 6.68 -1.13 -3.84
CA ILE A 120 5.82 -0.64 -4.91
C ILE A 120 6.02 0.86 -5.11
N ILE A 121 6.03 1.63 -4.03
CA ILE A 121 6.19 3.09 -4.10
C ILE A 121 7.57 3.45 -4.68
N ASP A 122 8.63 2.77 -4.23
CA ASP A 122 9.98 2.98 -4.76
C ASP A 122 10.05 2.68 -6.26
N ARG A 123 9.42 1.59 -6.68
CA ARG A 123 9.37 1.23 -8.10
C ARG A 123 8.62 2.28 -8.92
N CYS A 124 7.48 2.74 -8.42
CA CYS A 124 6.71 3.80 -9.08
C CYS A 124 7.52 5.09 -9.21
N GLU A 125 8.25 5.47 -8.16
CA GLU A 125 9.13 6.63 -8.20
C GLU A 125 10.17 6.51 -9.32
N SER A 126 10.76 5.32 -9.46
CA SER A 126 11.77 5.08 -10.50
C SER A 126 11.23 5.18 -11.93
N MET A 127 9.92 5.00 -12.10
CA MET A 127 9.24 5.05 -13.39
C MET A 127 8.80 6.47 -13.78
N LEU A 128 8.82 7.40 -12.84
CA LEU A 128 8.43 8.79 -13.09
C LEU A 128 9.63 9.61 -13.59
N PRO A 129 9.39 10.66 -14.40
CA PRO A 129 10.44 11.57 -14.80
C PRO A 129 11.08 12.22 -13.58
N LYS A 130 12.40 12.31 -13.57
CA LYS A 130 13.11 13.05 -12.52
C LYS A 130 12.80 14.53 -12.62
N ALA A 131 12.57 15.17 -11.46
CA ALA A 131 12.43 16.61 -11.39
C ALA A 131 13.71 17.27 -11.89
N SER A 132 13.56 18.15 -12.88
CA SER A 132 14.68 18.93 -13.43
C SER A 132 15.04 20.09 -12.51
#